data_e316e4ffa86c1e6d99ce97d165ecb57d
#
_entry.id   e316e4ffa86c1e6d99ce97d165ecb57d
#
_cell.length_a   1.000
_cell.length_b   1.000
_cell.length_c   1.000
_cell.angle_alpha   90.00
_cell.angle_beta   90.00
_cell.angle_gamma   90.00
#
_symmetry.space_group_name_H-M   'P 1'
#
loop_
_entity.id
_entity.type
_entity.pdbx_description
1 polymer ?
#
loop_
_entity_poly.entity_id
_entity_poly.type
_entity_poly.pdbx_seq_one_letter_code
_entity_poly.pdbx_strand_id
1 'polypeptide(L)'
;MKHLTKLLAAAGVATLALAGCGGGGGTATSQSGGAKDATSFKACAVSDAGGWDDKSFNESAYDGLKASQTSLGIQINTAESNSDADFNPNVESMVSDGCNLIIGVGFNLEKAVHTSAE
;
A
#
# COMPACT_ATOMS: atom_id res chain seq x y z
N MET A 1 -59.22 -31.59 27.70
CA MET A 1 -60.39 -30.71 27.41
C MET A 1 -59.83 -29.52 26.63
N LYS A 2 -60.27 -29.48 25.35
CA LYS A 2 -60.79 -28.29 24.66
C LYS A 2 -59.77 -27.16 24.44
N HIS A 3 -59.56 -26.74 23.31
CA HIS A 3 -59.98 -26.36 21.99
C HIS A 3 -58.81 -25.58 21.38
N LEU A 4 -58.28 -25.89 20.27
CA LEU A 4 -58.68 -25.54 18.92
C LEU A 4 -58.89 -24.02 18.74
N THR A 5 -58.02 -23.36 18.08
CA THR A 5 -58.41 -22.49 16.97
C THR A 5 -57.22 -22.14 16.07
N LYS A 6 -57.36 -22.47 14.82
CA LYS A 6 -56.57 -22.08 13.67
C LYS A 6 -56.81 -20.58 13.39
N LEU A 7 -55.81 -19.85 13.03
CA LEU A 7 -55.98 -18.76 12.06
C LEU A 7 -54.71 -18.64 11.20
N LEU A 8 -54.95 -18.91 9.96
CA LEU A 8 -54.08 -18.54 8.83
C LEU A 8 -54.16 -17.00 8.68
N ALA A 9 -53.03 -16.39 8.49
CA ALA A 9 -53.00 -15.14 7.74
C ALA A 9 -51.73 -15.15 6.88
N ALA A 10 -52.01 -15.14 5.61
CA ALA A 10 -51.06 -15.12 4.51
C ALA A 10 -50.54 -13.69 4.26
N ALA A 11 -49.54 -13.70 3.45
CA ALA A 11 -49.14 -12.62 2.53
C ALA A 11 -48.10 -11.60 3.04
N GLY A 12 -47.06 -11.51 2.22
CA GLY A 12 -46.20 -10.35 2.17
C GLY A 12 -44.77 -10.65 1.74
N VAL A 13 -44.58 -11.39 0.66
CA VAL A 13 -43.27 -11.42 -0.01
C VAL A 13 -43.14 -10.09 -0.77
N ALA A 14 -42.49 -9.14 -0.18
CA ALA A 14 -42.05 -7.93 -0.87
C ALA A 14 -40.66 -8.21 -1.49
N THR A 15 -40.68 -8.72 -2.70
CA THR A 15 -39.49 -8.74 -3.56
C THR A 15 -39.21 -7.32 -4.03
N LEU A 16 -38.30 -6.63 -3.37
CA LEU A 16 -37.67 -5.44 -3.96
C LEU A 16 -36.73 -5.89 -5.07
N ALA A 17 -37.26 -5.93 -6.29
CA ALA A 17 -36.43 -5.95 -7.48
C ALA A 17 -35.77 -4.58 -7.62
N LEU A 18 -34.51 -4.42 -7.21
CA LEU A 18 -33.67 -3.34 -7.70
C LEU A 18 -33.40 -3.60 -9.19
N ALA A 19 -34.22 -3.04 -10.04
CA ALA A 19 -33.91 -2.86 -11.43
C ALA A 19 -32.82 -1.79 -11.53
N GLY A 20 -31.57 -2.21 -11.40
CA GLY A 20 -30.42 -1.40 -11.69
C GLY A 20 -30.16 -1.37 -13.18
N CYS A 21 -30.03 -0.19 -13.68
CA CYS A 21 -29.62 0.28 -14.98
C CYS A 21 -29.04 -0.76 -15.93
N GLY A 22 -29.81 -0.95 -16.98
CA GLY A 22 -29.32 -1.59 -18.18
C GLY A 22 -28.43 -0.65 -19.00
N GLY A 23 -27.68 -1.23 -19.85
CA GLY A 23 -27.14 -0.53 -21.01
C GLY A 23 -25.68 -0.79 -21.25
N GLY A 24 -25.39 -1.53 -22.25
CA GLY A 24 -24.09 -1.59 -22.88
C GLY A 24 -23.39 -2.94 -22.68
N GLY A 25 -23.63 -3.84 -23.63
CA GLY A 25 -22.76 -4.99 -23.86
C GLY A 25 -21.36 -4.51 -24.20
N GLY A 26 -20.57 -4.27 -23.18
CA GLY A 26 -19.15 -4.20 -23.26
C GLY A 26 -18.63 -5.45 -22.59
N THR A 27 -18.05 -6.33 -23.39
CA THR A 27 -17.15 -7.36 -22.88
C THR A 27 -16.20 -6.66 -21.95
N ALA A 28 -16.38 -6.85 -20.63
CA ALA A 28 -15.36 -6.46 -19.68
C ALA A 28 -14.15 -7.36 -20.00
N THR A 29 -13.35 -6.89 -20.94
CA THR A 29 -11.98 -7.32 -21.03
C THR A 29 -11.39 -6.90 -19.68
N SER A 30 -11.22 -7.83 -18.78
CA SER A 30 -10.27 -7.67 -17.68
C SER A 30 -8.95 -7.33 -18.38
N GLN A 31 -8.68 -6.05 -18.54
CA GLN A 31 -7.33 -5.59 -18.69
C GLN A 31 -6.63 -6.00 -17.40
N SER A 32 -6.16 -7.23 -17.39
CA SER A 32 -4.95 -7.59 -16.68
C SER A 32 -3.91 -6.63 -17.27
N GLY A 33 -3.88 -5.40 -16.75
CA GLY A 33 -2.75 -4.52 -16.94
C GLY A 33 -1.57 -5.39 -16.55
N GLY A 34 -0.75 -5.74 -17.55
CA GLY A 34 0.36 -6.63 -17.34
C GLY A 34 1.09 -6.16 -16.09
N ALA A 35 1.01 -6.95 -15.04
CA ALA A 35 1.80 -6.72 -13.86
C ALA A 35 3.23 -6.68 -14.39
N LYS A 36 3.80 -5.48 -14.52
CA LYS A 36 5.23 -5.32 -14.72
C LYS A 36 5.82 -6.20 -13.66
N ASP A 37 6.70 -7.10 -14.08
CA ASP A 37 7.31 -8.06 -13.20
C ASP A 37 7.71 -7.35 -11.90
N ALA A 38 6.97 -7.60 -10.82
CA ALA A 38 7.17 -6.91 -9.55
C ALA A 38 8.59 -7.12 -9.02
N THR A 39 9.25 -8.19 -9.46
CA THR A 39 10.64 -8.51 -9.12
C THR A 39 11.64 -7.50 -9.69
N SER A 40 11.27 -6.71 -10.70
CA SER A 40 12.09 -5.63 -11.24
C SER A 40 11.89 -4.29 -10.55
N PHE A 41 10.85 -4.16 -9.70
CA PHE A 41 10.60 -2.94 -8.94
C PHE A 41 11.41 -2.94 -7.64
N LYS A 42 12.12 -1.85 -7.41
CA LYS A 42 12.92 -1.65 -6.20
C LYS A 42 12.38 -0.46 -5.41
N ALA A 43 11.90 -0.72 -4.20
CA ALA A 43 11.52 0.31 -3.23
C ALA A 43 12.63 0.47 -2.18
N CYS A 44 13.00 1.70 -1.91
CA CYS A 44 14.10 2.03 -1.01
C CYS A 44 13.63 2.97 0.09
N ALA A 45 14.27 2.89 1.24
CA ALA A 45 13.98 3.78 2.35
C ALA A 45 15.27 4.29 3.01
N VAL A 46 15.22 5.53 3.45
CA VAL A 46 16.29 6.17 4.24
C VAL A 46 15.70 6.59 5.57
N SER A 47 16.27 6.14 6.68
CA SER A 47 15.87 6.58 8.02
C SER A 47 16.52 7.91 8.39
N ASP A 48 15.88 8.64 9.30
CA ASP A 48 16.55 9.71 10.01
C ASP A 48 17.53 9.16 11.08
N ALA A 49 18.05 10.03 11.92
CA ALA A 49 19.04 9.67 12.94
C ALA A 49 18.50 8.77 14.07
N GLY A 50 17.20 8.44 14.06
CA GLY A 50 16.60 7.49 14.98
C GLY A 50 16.91 6.02 14.65
N GLY A 51 17.33 5.75 13.41
CA GLY A 51 17.59 4.38 12.92
C GLY A 51 16.34 3.52 12.80
N TRP A 52 16.51 2.28 12.30
CA TRP A 52 15.39 1.37 12.06
C TRP A 52 14.82 0.70 13.30
N ASP A 53 15.45 0.86 14.47
CA ASP A 53 15.02 0.27 15.77
C ASP A 53 14.52 1.36 16.74
N ASP A 54 13.90 2.40 16.24
CA ASP A 54 13.44 3.56 17.02
C ASP A 54 12.15 3.30 17.79
N LYS A 55 11.53 2.14 17.62
CA LYS A 55 10.22 1.77 18.19
C LYS A 55 9.10 2.74 17.80
N SER A 56 9.25 3.41 16.66
CA SER A 56 8.38 4.48 16.22
C SER A 56 8.20 4.48 14.69
N PHE A 57 8.42 5.64 14.05
CA PHE A 57 8.15 5.83 12.63
C PHE A 57 9.09 5.04 11.72
N ASN A 58 10.40 5.02 12.04
CA ASN A 58 11.38 4.31 11.22
C ASN A 58 11.13 2.80 11.24
N GLU A 59 10.94 2.21 12.41
CA GLU A 59 10.63 0.78 12.54
C GLU A 59 9.35 0.43 11.79
N SER A 60 8.29 1.23 11.94
CA SER A 60 7.01 1.00 11.26
C SER A 60 7.14 1.06 9.72
N ALA A 61 7.91 2.01 9.21
CA ALA A 61 8.18 2.16 7.79
C ALA A 61 9.01 0.99 7.26
N TYR A 62 10.02 0.57 7.98
CA TYR A 62 10.85 -0.57 7.64
C TYR A 62 10.07 -1.89 7.61
N ASP A 63 9.20 -2.10 8.60
CA ASP A 63 8.33 -3.28 8.65
C ASP A 63 7.35 -3.31 7.48
N GLY A 64 6.78 -2.16 7.12
CA GLY A 64 5.94 -2.01 5.93
C GLY A 64 6.70 -2.34 4.63
N LEU A 65 7.94 -1.90 4.51
CA LEU A 65 8.79 -2.20 3.37
C LEU A 65 9.10 -3.70 3.27
N LYS A 66 9.46 -4.35 4.37
CA LYS A 66 9.68 -5.81 4.43
C LYS A 66 8.41 -6.60 4.10
N ALA A 67 7.26 -6.16 4.60
CA ALA A 67 5.99 -6.78 4.29
C ALA A 67 5.66 -6.66 2.79
N SER A 68 5.96 -5.52 2.17
CA SER A 68 5.80 -5.31 0.73
C SER A 68 6.72 -6.21 -0.09
N GLN A 69 7.97 -6.38 0.32
CA GLN A 69 8.88 -7.34 -0.30
C GLN A 69 8.30 -8.75 -0.29
N THR A 70 7.81 -9.19 0.88
CA THR A 70 7.27 -10.53 1.04
C THR A 70 5.98 -10.76 0.25
N SER A 71 5.07 -9.77 0.24
CA SER A 71 3.74 -9.92 -0.36
C SER A 71 3.71 -9.65 -1.85
N LEU A 72 4.56 -8.77 -2.35
CA LEU A 72 4.58 -8.31 -3.74
C LEU A 72 5.77 -8.85 -4.53
N GLY A 73 6.77 -9.43 -3.88
CA GLY A 73 8.00 -9.91 -4.52
C GLY A 73 8.91 -8.79 -5.05
N ILE A 74 8.74 -7.55 -4.58
CA ILE A 74 9.60 -6.43 -4.98
C ILE A 74 10.99 -6.53 -4.35
N GLN A 75 11.97 -5.86 -4.95
CA GLN A 75 13.25 -5.63 -4.31
C GLN A 75 13.16 -4.49 -3.31
N ILE A 76 13.95 -4.55 -2.25
CA ILE A 76 14.08 -3.44 -1.30
C ILE A 76 15.55 -3.13 -1.03
N ASN A 77 15.84 -1.87 -0.72
CA ASN A 77 17.12 -1.44 -0.16
C ASN A 77 16.88 -0.37 0.90
N THR A 78 17.79 -0.26 1.87
CA THR A 78 17.64 0.71 2.97
C THR A 78 18.98 1.31 3.34
N ALA A 79 18.96 2.57 3.76
CA ALA A 79 20.08 3.23 4.39
C ALA A 79 19.64 3.84 5.72
N GLU A 80 20.49 3.68 6.71
CA GLU A 80 20.31 4.28 8.04
C GLU A 80 21.19 5.50 8.17
N SER A 81 20.63 6.60 8.66
CA SER A 81 21.38 7.81 8.91
C SER A 81 21.69 7.93 10.40
N ASN A 82 22.91 8.33 10.72
CA ASN A 82 23.34 8.57 12.11
C ASN A 82 23.28 10.06 12.47
N SER A 83 23.22 10.91 11.45
CA SER A 83 23.17 12.37 11.59
C SER A 83 22.54 13.01 10.34
N ASP A 84 22.20 14.28 10.43
CA ASP A 84 21.68 15.07 9.30
C ASP A 84 22.67 15.13 8.12
N ALA A 85 23.97 14.98 8.38
CA ALA A 85 24.99 14.96 7.34
C ALA A 85 24.90 13.73 6.43
N ASP A 86 24.27 12.67 6.90
CA ASP A 86 24.12 11.41 6.16
C ASP A 86 22.90 11.43 5.22
N PHE A 87 21.96 12.37 5.39
CA PHE A 87 20.71 12.36 4.64
C PHE A 87 20.90 12.46 3.13
N ASN A 88 21.62 13.49 2.67
CA ASN A 88 21.87 13.69 1.25
C ASN A 88 22.65 12.49 0.63
N PRO A 89 23.81 12.09 1.16
CA PRO A 89 24.55 10.96 0.59
C PRO A 89 23.74 9.65 0.61
N ASN A 90 22.92 9.41 1.62
CA ASN A 90 22.08 8.22 1.67
C ASN A 90 20.98 8.25 0.60
N VAL A 91 20.29 9.37 0.41
CA VAL A 91 19.27 9.51 -0.65
C VAL A 91 19.90 9.39 -2.03
N GLU A 92 21.04 10.05 -2.28
CA GLU A 92 21.77 9.95 -3.56
C GLU A 92 22.25 8.53 -3.84
N SER A 93 22.65 7.80 -2.80
CA SER A 93 23.00 6.39 -2.91
C SER A 93 21.83 5.54 -3.39
N MET A 94 20.61 5.80 -2.89
CA MET A 94 19.39 5.10 -3.34
C MET A 94 19.05 5.44 -4.79
N VAL A 95 19.23 6.69 -5.22
CA VAL A 95 19.07 7.08 -6.62
C VAL A 95 20.07 6.33 -7.50
N SER A 96 21.32 6.30 -7.09
CA SER A 96 22.42 5.61 -7.83
C SER A 96 22.22 4.09 -7.88
N ASP A 97 21.58 3.51 -6.87
CA ASP A 97 21.23 2.08 -6.81
C ASP A 97 20.03 1.73 -7.72
N GLY A 98 19.44 2.71 -8.39
CA GLY A 98 18.34 2.52 -9.32
C GLY A 98 17.00 2.20 -8.63
N CYS A 99 16.75 2.77 -7.46
CA CYS A 99 15.48 2.63 -6.79
C CYS A 99 14.35 3.28 -7.61
N ASN A 100 13.25 2.57 -7.80
CA ASN A 100 12.06 3.09 -8.47
C ASN A 100 11.21 3.97 -7.55
N LEU A 101 11.34 3.78 -6.26
CA LEU A 101 10.69 4.56 -5.20
C LEU A 101 11.70 4.76 -4.07
N ILE A 102 11.83 5.98 -3.60
CA ILE A 102 12.66 6.31 -2.42
C ILE A 102 11.77 6.98 -1.37
N ILE A 103 11.79 6.44 -0.18
CA ILE A 103 11.01 6.90 0.97
C ILE A 103 11.99 7.46 2.00
N GLY A 104 11.95 8.77 2.23
CA GLY A 104 12.62 9.39 3.38
C GLY A 104 11.71 9.33 4.60
N VAL A 105 12.16 8.71 5.68
CA VAL A 105 11.40 8.59 6.92
C VAL A 105 11.92 9.63 7.93
N GLY A 106 11.03 10.55 8.30
CA GLY A 106 11.33 11.66 9.19
C GLY A 106 11.37 13.01 8.47
N PHE A 107 10.90 14.05 9.16
CA PHE A 107 10.76 15.40 8.58
C PHE A 107 12.10 16.01 8.15
N ASN A 108 13.18 15.62 8.80
CA ASN A 108 14.52 16.16 8.50
C ASN A 108 15.04 15.71 7.12
N LEU A 109 14.47 14.66 6.55
CA LEU A 109 14.83 14.16 5.21
C LEU A 109 14.15 14.92 4.06
N GLU A 110 13.17 15.80 4.35
CA GLU A 110 12.43 16.54 3.33
C GLU A 110 13.35 17.19 2.30
N LYS A 111 14.33 17.96 2.79
CA LYS A 111 15.27 18.68 1.90
C LYS A 111 16.10 17.73 1.04
N ALA A 112 16.58 16.64 1.61
CA ALA A 112 17.40 15.67 0.87
C ALA A 112 16.60 15.00 -0.24
N VAL A 113 15.37 14.57 0.07
CA VAL A 113 14.47 13.94 -0.90
C VAL A 113 14.06 14.93 -2.00
N HIS A 114 13.72 16.18 -1.64
CA HIS A 114 13.36 17.21 -2.61
C HIS A 114 14.51 17.51 -3.57
N THR A 115 15.71 17.72 -3.05
CA THR A 115 16.89 18.01 -3.87
C THR A 115 17.23 16.88 -4.85
N SER A 116 17.02 15.63 -4.46
CA SER A 116 17.30 14.49 -5.31
C SER A 116 16.19 14.19 -6.34
N ALA A 117 15.04 14.85 -6.22
CA ALA A 117 13.91 14.70 -7.14
C ALA A 117 13.91 15.75 -8.28
N GLU A 118 14.75 16.79 -8.19
CA GLU A 118 14.92 17.84 -9.21
C GLU A 118 15.92 17.42 -10.30
#